data_48e5445532c7039abd210176a123fcb6
#
_entry.id   48e5445532c7039abd210176a123fcb6
#
_cell.length_a   1.000
_cell.length_b   1.000
_cell.length_c   1.000
_cell.angle_alpha   90.00
_cell.angle_beta   90.00
_cell.angle_gamma   90.00
#
_symmetry.space_group_name_H-M   'P 1'
#
loop_
_entity.id
_entity.type
_entity.pdbx_description
1 polymer ?
#
loop_
_entity_poly.entity_id
_entity_poly.type
_entity_poly.pdbx_seq_one_letter_code
_entity_poly.pdbx_strand_id
1 'polypeptide(L)'
;MNQETTRREALLLMASGVGALAVVSAAGAHAAAPAAPASHGMMMSDCVTECEKANRACLETLRYCLETGGPHVAPSHVRLLLDCAEICQVTANFMLRGSAAHAIACGTCAEICERCAKSCEAFSGDSKLAACADTCRTCAKSCREMAKM
;
A
#
# COMPACT_ATOMS: atom_id res chain seq x y z
N MET A 1 40.55 25.88 -10.02
CA MET A 1 41.25 24.93 -10.92
C MET A 1 40.89 23.55 -10.42
N ASN A 2 40.00 22.95 -10.89
CA ASN A 2 39.19 22.46 -11.99
C ASN A 2 38.91 20.97 -11.74
N GLN A 3 37.81 20.70 -10.96
CA GLN A 3 37.34 19.33 -10.79
C GLN A 3 36.45 18.84 -11.97
N GLU A 4 36.14 19.72 -12.93
CA GLU A 4 35.31 19.35 -14.07
C GLU A 4 36.04 18.67 -15.22
N THR A 5 37.35 18.80 -15.29
CA THR A 5 38.16 18.20 -16.37
C THR A 5 38.38 16.69 -16.18
N THR A 6 38.34 16.21 -14.94
CA THR A 6 38.63 14.81 -14.60
C THR A 6 37.47 13.83 -14.95
N ARG A 7 36.26 14.32 -15.07
CA ARG A 7 35.10 13.46 -15.42
C ARG A 7 34.97 13.19 -16.93
N ARG A 8 35.48 14.07 -17.77
CA ARG A 8 35.46 13.88 -19.24
C ARG A 8 36.57 12.96 -19.74
N GLU A 9 37.70 12.90 -19.09
CA GLU A 9 38.82 11.99 -19.46
C GLU A 9 38.54 10.55 -19.06
N ALA A 10 37.76 10.30 -18.00
CA ALA A 10 37.44 8.95 -17.58
C ALA A 10 36.42 8.22 -18.54
N LEU A 11 35.75 8.95 -19.40
CA LEU A 11 34.76 8.39 -20.35
C LEU A 11 35.37 7.99 -21.71
N LEU A 12 36.60 8.32 -22.00
CA LEU A 12 37.27 8.06 -23.28
C LEU A 12 38.20 6.84 -23.31
N LEU A 13 38.38 6.15 -22.19
CA LEU A 13 39.29 5.00 -22.05
C LEU A 13 38.62 3.62 -22.05
N MET A 14 37.31 3.54 -22.33
CA MET A 14 36.55 2.27 -22.33
C MET A 14 36.18 1.74 -23.74
N ALA A 15 36.85 2.21 -24.78
CA ALA A 15 36.56 1.78 -26.17
C ALA A 15 37.80 1.10 -26.81
N SER A 16 38.27 -0.01 -26.28
CA SER A 16 39.12 -0.95 -27.05
C SER A 16 39.34 -2.24 -26.25
N GLY A 17 38.41 -3.16 -26.33
CA GLY A 17 38.54 -4.51 -25.79
C GLY A 17 37.53 -5.43 -26.46
N VAL A 18 37.83 -5.85 -27.69
CA VAL A 18 37.13 -6.94 -28.37
C VAL A 18 37.57 -8.24 -27.71
N GLY A 19 36.86 -8.64 -26.63
CA GLY A 19 36.92 -9.97 -26.05
C GLY A 19 35.69 -10.76 -26.43
N ALA A 20 35.86 -11.82 -27.21
CA ALA A 20 34.80 -12.77 -27.51
C ALA A 20 34.34 -13.46 -26.21
N LEU A 21 33.23 -12.99 -25.65
CA LEU A 21 32.54 -13.69 -24.58
C LEU A 21 31.62 -14.74 -25.17
N ALA A 22 31.99 -15.99 -24.99
CA ALA A 22 31.10 -17.13 -25.24
C ALA A 22 29.87 -16.98 -24.34
N VAL A 23 28.71 -16.73 -24.95
CA VAL A 23 27.41 -16.70 -24.26
C VAL A 23 27.05 -18.14 -23.96
N VAL A 24 27.35 -18.58 -22.74
CA VAL A 24 26.76 -19.82 -22.20
C VAL A 24 25.30 -19.50 -21.88
N SER A 25 24.40 -19.86 -22.78
CA SER A 25 22.95 -19.85 -22.53
C SER A 25 22.64 -20.93 -21.47
N ALA A 26 22.71 -20.56 -20.21
CA ALA A 26 22.05 -21.32 -19.16
C ALA A 26 20.53 -21.12 -19.34
N ALA A 27 19.88 -22.05 -20.01
CA ALA A 27 18.43 -22.17 -20.00
C ALA A 27 18.04 -22.57 -18.56
N GLY A 28 17.92 -21.56 -17.68
CA GLY A 28 17.31 -21.71 -16.38
C GLY A 28 15.83 -22.02 -16.58
N ALA A 29 15.44 -23.26 -16.39
CA ALA A 29 14.05 -23.64 -16.25
C ALA A 29 13.48 -22.87 -15.04
N HIS A 30 12.83 -21.75 -15.31
CA HIS A 30 11.98 -21.11 -14.31
C HIS A 30 10.81 -22.05 -14.07
N ALA A 31 10.88 -22.84 -13.01
CA ALA A 31 9.72 -23.56 -12.53
C ALA A 31 8.66 -22.49 -12.21
N ALA A 32 7.59 -22.45 -12.99
CA ALA A 32 6.44 -21.61 -12.70
C ALA A 32 5.93 -21.98 -11.31
N ALA A 33 5.90 -21.03 -10.40
CA ALA A 33 5.26 -21.20 -9.11
C ALA A 33 3.81 -21.69 -9.35
N PRO A 34 3.29 -22.66 -8.55
CA PRO A 34 1.94 -23.13 -8.72
C PRO A 34 0.98 -21.95 -8.63
N ALA A 35 0.09 -21.81 -9.64
CA ALA A 35 -0.93 -20.77 -9.65
C ALA A 35 -1.80 -20.91 -8.40
N ALA A 36 -1.95 -19.84 -7.64
CA ALA A 36 -2.84 -19.82 -6.49
C ALA A 36 -4.27 -20.21 -6.93
N PRO A 37 -5.04 -20.94 -6.10
CA PRO A 37 -6.38 -21.34 -6.47
C PRO A 37 -7.25 -20.12 -6.81
N ALA A 38 -8.15 -20.26 -7.79
CA ALA A 38 -8.96 -19.16 -8.32
C ALA A 38 -9.75 -18.40 -7.24
N SER A 39 -10.17 -19.08 -6.17
CA SER A 39 -10.83 -18.48 -5.00
C SER A 39 -9.91 -17.52 -4.24
N HIS A 40 -8.63 -17.85 -4.11
CA HIS A 40 -7.64 -16.97 -3.47
C HIS A 40 -7.42 -15.68 -4.27
N GLY A 41 -7.32 -15.79 -5.59
CA GLY A 41 -7.19 -14.64 -6.48
C GLY A 41 -8.40 -13.69 -6.41
N MET A 42 -9.62 -14.23 -6.34
CA MET A 42 -10.84 -13.43 -6.19
C MET A 42 -10.89 -12.72 -4.83
N MET A 43 -10.62 -13.41 -3.74
CA MET A 43 -10.56 -12.81 -2.40
C MET A 43 -9.50 -11.72 -2.28
N MET A 44 -8.34 -11.90 -2.93
CA MET A 44 -7.28 -10.90 -2.97
C MET A 44 -7.72 -9.65 -3.74
N SER A 45 -8.38 -9.80 -4.88
CA SER A 45 -8.93 -8.70 -5.67
C SER A 45 -9.98 -7.90 -4.89
N ASP A 46 -10.86 -8.59 -4.16
CA ASP A 46 -11.88 -7.96 -3.33
C ASP A 46 -11.23 -7.16 -2.19
N CYS A 47 -10.20 -7.72 -1.55
CA CYS A 47 -9.49 -7.02 -0.49
C CYS A 47 -8.73 -5.79 -1.01
N VAL A 48 -8.13 -5.85 -2.19
CA VAL A 48 -7.55 -4.67 -2.86
C VAL A 48 -8.59 -3.59 -3.02
N THR A 49 -9.77 -3.94 -3.53
CA THR A 49 -10.88 -3.00 -3.73
C THR A 49 -11.31 -2.35 -2.42
N GLU A 50 -11.43 -3.11 -1.33
CA GLU A 50 -11.79 -2.55 -0.02
C GLU A 50 -10.70 -1.65 0.56
N CYS A 51 -9.42 -1.98 0.37
CA CYS A 51 -8.30 -1.11 0.74
C CYS A 51 -8.33 0.22 -0.03
N GLU A 52 -8.56 0.19 -1.34
CA GLU A 52 -8.67 1.41 -2.17
C GLU A 52 -9.85 2.30 -1.76
N LYS A 53 -11.01 1.69 -1.44
CA LYS A 53 -12.17 2.41 -0.91
C LYS A 53 -11.85 3.08 0.44
N ALA A 54 -11.20 2.35 1.35
CA ALA A 54 -10.84 2.88 2.66
C ALA A 54 -9.81 4.01 2.57
N ASN A 55 -8.79 3.88 1.72
CA ASN A 55 -7.85 4.96 1.43
C ASN A 55 -8.58 6.23 1.00
N ARG A 56 -9.44 6.14 0.00
CA ARG A 56 -10.23 7.27 -0.50
C ARG A 56 -11.12 7.86 0.58
N ALA A 57 -11.88 7.02 1.30
CA ALA A 57 -12.80 7.48 2.34
C ALA A 57 -12.08 8.25 3.45
N CYS A 58 -10.91 7.78 3.90
CA CYS A 58 -10.11 8.45 4.91
C CYS A 58 -9.60 9.83 4.42
N LEU A 59 -9.11 9.94 3.19
CA LEU A 59 -8.63 11.21 2.62
C LEU A 59 -9.77 12.22 2.42
N GLU A 60 -10.93 11.77 1.92
CA GLU A 60 -12.12 12.62 1.78
C GLU A 60 -12.65 13.08 3.15
N THR A 61 -12.61 12.19 4.15
CA THR A 61 -13.02 12.53 5.51
C THR A 61 -12.03 13.48 6.16
N LEU A 62 -10.72 13.31 5.94
CA LEU A 62 -9.72 14.25 6.38
C LEU A 62 -9.96 15.66 5.83
N ARG A 63 -10.23 15.78 4.53
CA ARG A 63 -10.58 17.07 3.92
C ARG A 63 -11.81 17.68 4.60
N TYR A 64 -12.87 16.91 4.78
CA TYR A 64 -14.08 17.33 5.48
C TYR A 64 -13.78 17.81 6.92
N CYS A 65 -12.96 17.08 7.68
CA CYS A 65 -12.56 17.48 9.03
C CYS A 65 -11.81 18.81 9.06
N LEU A 66 -10.92 19.03 8.10
CA LEU A 66 -10.16 20.30 7.98
C LEU A 66 -11.08 21.49 7.63
N GLU A 67 -12.09 21.26 6.80
CA GLU A 67 -13.11 22.27 6.46
C GLU A 67 -14.07 22.56 7.62
N THR A 68 -14.41 21.55 8.42
CA THR A 68 -15.33 21.67 9.58
C THR A 68 -14.66 22.33 10.78
N GLY A 69 -13.40 21.99 11.06
CA GLY A 69 -12.66 22.54 12.20
C GLY A 69 -13.09 21.97 13.56
N GLY A 70 -12.76 22.69 14.63
CA GLY A 70 -13.14 22.32 16.00
C GLY A 70 -12.64 20.91 16.43
N PRO A 71 -13.46 20.06 17.06
CA PRO A 71 -13.07 18.72 17.48
C PRO A 71 -12.63 17.82 16.34
N HIS A 72 -13.10 18.06 15.10
CA HIS A 72 -12.77 17.25 13.92
C HIS A 72 -11.28 17.34 13.54
N VAL A 73 -10.61 18.42 13.89
CA VAL A 73 -9.16 18.59 13.64
C VAL A 73 -8.29 18.21 14.84
N ALA A 74 -8.82 17.47 15.79
CA ALA A 74 -8.01 16.92 16.89
C ALA A 74 -6.81 16.15 16.31
N PRO A 75 -5.56 16.43 16.74
CA PRO A 75 -4.36 15.85 16.14
C PRO A 75 -4.34 14.32 16.13
N SER A 76 -4.90 13.68 17.15
CA SER A 76 -5.01 12.22 17.23
C SER A 76 -5.94 11.66 16.16
N HIS A 77 -7.07 12.32 15.88
CA HIS A 77 -8.03 11.91 14.86
C HIS A 77 -7.47 12.09 13.45
N VAL A 78 -6.93 13.29 13.17
CA VAL A 78 -6.36 13.62 11.85
C VAL A 78 -5.19 12.68 11.49
N ARG A 79 -4.28 12.43 12.43
CA ARG A 79 -3.17 11.48 12.21
C ARG A 79 -3.67 10.08 11.91
N LEU A 80 -4.69 9.61 12.62
CA LEU A 80 -5.23 8.28 12.43
C LEU A 80 -5.94 8.11 11.08
N LEU A 81 -6.60 9.15 10.57
CA LEU A 81 -7.14 9.16 9.20
C LEU A 81 -6.02 9.05 8.15
N LEU A 82 -4.90 9.76 8.34
CA LEU A 82 -3.73 9.67 7.47
C LEU A 82 -3.08 8.29 7.54
N ASP A 83 -2.81 7.78 8.73
CA ASP A 83 -2.21 6.47 8.95
C ASP A 83 -3.06 5.37 8.29
N CYS A 84 -4.40 5.46 8.41
CA CYS A 84 -5.32 4.53 7.79
C CYS A 84 -5.29 4.61 6.26
N ALA A 85 -5.28 5.82 5.70
CA ALA A 85 -5.19 5.99 4.26
C ALA A 85 -3.89 5.39 3.71
N GLU A 86 -2.75 5.69 4.33
CA GLU A 86 -1.44 5.23 3.88
C GLU A 86 -1.30 3.71 3.96
N ILE A 87 -1.68 3.09 5.09
CA ILE A 87 -1.56 1.64 5.23
C ILE A 87 -2.48 0.90 4.25
N CYS A 88 -3.68 1.40 3.99
CA CYS A 88 -4.59 0.83 3.00
C CYS A 88 -3.95 0.84 1.60
N GLN A 89 -3.36 1.96 1.18
CA GLN A 89 -2.68 2.07 -0.11
C GLN A 89 -1.48 1.11 -0.20
N VAL A 90 -0.65 1.08 0.84
CA VAL A 90 0.49 0.16 0.91
C VAL A 90 0.04 -1.30 0.82
N THR A 91 -1.00 -1.67 1.56
CA THR A 91 -1.53 -3.04 1.59
C THR A 91 -2.08 -3.47 0.22
N ALA A 92 -2.85 -2.60 -0.45
CA ALA A 92 -3.31 -2.84 -1.82
C ALA A 92 -2.12 -3.10 -2.76
N ASN A 93 -1.07 -2.29 -2.68
CA ASN A 93 0.15 -2.44 -3.48
C ASN A 93 0.88 -3.77 -3.21
N PHE A 94 0.90 -4.26 -1.96
CA PHE A 94 1.48 -5.57 -1.64
C PHE A 94 0.71 -6.71 -2.29
N MET A 95 -0.61 -6.66 -2.29
CA MET A 95 -1.47 -7.65 -2.92
C MET A 95 -1.38 -7.61 -4.45
N LEU A 96 -1.44 -6.43 -5.05
CA LEU A 96 -1.40 -6.24 -6.51
C LEU A 96 -0.12 -6.78 -7.15
N ARG A 97 1.02 -6.70 -6.45
CA ARG A 97 2.28 -7.27 -6.96
C ARG A 97 2.56 -8.70 -6.52
N GLY A 98 1.60 -9.36 -5.87
CA GLY A 98 1.77 -10.75 -5.39
C GLY A 98 2.88 -10.93 -4.36
N SER A 99 3.08 -9.93 -3.47
CA SER A 99 4.12 -9.98 -2.45
C SER A 99 3.87 -11.08 -1.43
N ALA A 100 4.87 -11.90 -1.12
CA ALA A 100 4.79 -12.88 -0.04
C ALA A 100 4.56 -12.27 1.36
N ALA A 101 4.80 -10.95 1.51
CA ALA A 101 4.57 -10.23 2.76
C ALA A 101 3.16 -9.60 2.85
N HIS A 102 2.25 -9.88 1.91
CA HIS A 102 0.90 -9.32 1.92
C HIS A 102 0.12 -9.64 3.20
N ALA A 103 0.28 -10.84 3.75
CA ALA A 103 -0.40 -11.24 5.00
C ALA A 103 -0.03 -10.35 6.18
N ILE A 104 1.24 -9.95 6.31
CA ILE A 104 1.72 -9.03 7.35
C ILE A 104 1.10 -7.64 7.14
N ALA A 105 1.12 -7.13 5.90
CA ALA A 105 0.54 -5.84 5.57
C ALA A 105 -0.97 -5.82 5.86
N CYS A 106 -1.70 -6.88 5.49
CA CYS A 106 -3.13 -7.04 5.76
C CYS A 106 -3.43 -7.06 7.27
N GLY A 107 -2.63 -7.77 8.07
CA GLY A 107 -2.80 -7.78 9.53
C GLY A 107 -2.68 -6.38 10.14
N THR A 108 -1.65 -5.64 9.75
CA THR A 108 -1.44 -4.25 10.20
C THR A 108 -2.55 -3.32 9.71
N CYS A 109 -2.97 -3.43 8.44
CA CYS A 109 -4.05 -2.65 7.87
C CYS A 109 -5.36 -2.87 8.64
N ALA A 110 -5.71 -4.11 8.94
CA ALA A 110 -6.92 -4.45 9.69
C ALA A 110 -6.96 -3.76 11.06
N GLU A 111 -5.82 -3.75 11.77
CA GLU A 111 -5.74 -3.11 13.09
C GLU A 111 -5.90 -1.58 13.01
N ILE A 112 -5.22 -0.93 12.06
CA ILE A 112 -5.30 0.52 11.89
C ILE A 112 -6.69 0.95 11.43
N CYS A 113 -7.32 0.21 10.50
CA CYS A 113 -8.69 0.46 10.06
C CYS A 113 -9.68 0.38 11.23
N GLU A 114 -9.56 -0.60 12.14
CA GLU A 114 -10.41 -0.68 13.34
C GLU A 114 -10.25 0.53 14.27
N ARG A 115 -9.03 0.97 14.47
CA ARG A 115 -8.76 2.18 15.28
C ARG A 115 -9.33 3.43 14.62
N CYS A 116 -9.21 3.55 13.31
CA CYS A 116 -9.76 4.66 12.53
C CYS A 116 -11.30 4.68 12.64
N ALA A 117 -11.95 3.52 12.46
CA ALA A 117 -13.40 3.39 12.60
C ALA A 117 -13.88 3.86 13.99
N LYS A 118 -13.25 3.37 15.06
CA LYS A 118 -13.56 3.80 16.44
C LYS A 118 -13.39 5.31 16.65
N SER A 119 -12.37 5.90 16.04
CA SER A 119 -12.13 7.35 16.13
C SER A 119 -13.21 8.15 15.41
N CYS A 120 -13.68 7.67 14.27
CA CYS A 120 -14.79 8.29 13.54
C CYS A 120 -16.13 8.15 14.31
N GLU A 121 -16.41 7.00 14.91
CA GLU A 121 -17.62 6.73 15.70
C GLU A 121 -17.75 7.63 16.94
N ALA A 122 -16.67 8.22 17.42
CA ALA A 122 -16.72 9.17 18.54
C ALA A 122 -17.48 10.47 18.21
N PHE A 123 -17.73 10.74 16.93
CA PHE A 123 -18.48 11.90 16.44
C PHE A 123 -19.95 11.55 16.20
N SER A 124 -20.70 11.40 17.28
CA SER A 124 -22.11 11.01 17.21
C SER A 124 -22.93 11.96 16.34
N GLY A 125 -23.72 11.41 15.41
CA GLY A 125 -24.61 12.18 14.53
C GLY A 125 -23.92 12.74 13.27
N ASP A 126 -22.61 12.56 13.11
CA ASP A 126 -21.91 12.96 11.90
C ASP A 126 -21.94 11.83 10.86
N SER A 127 -22.79 11.99 9.84
CA SER A 127 -22.97 10.99 8.80
C SER A 127 -21.73 10.74 7.93
N LYS A 128 -20.88 11.75 7.74
CA LYS A 128 -19.64 11.61 6.96
C LYS A 128 -18.63 10.74 7.71
N LEU A 129 -18.49 10.95 9.02
CA LEU A 129 -17.61 10.12 9.83
C LEU A 129 -18.19 8.71 10.03
N ALA A 130 -19.50 8.56 10.19
CA ALA A 130 -20.14 7.25 10.23
C ALA A 130 -19.86 6.43 8.95
N ALA A 131 -20.01 7.03 7.78
CA ALA A 131 -19.70 6.36 6.50
C ALA A 131 -18.23 5.95 6.38
N CYS A 132 -17.31 6.78 6.87
CA CYS A 132 -15.87 6.44 6.93
C CYS A 132 -15.63 5.25 7.87
N ALA A 133 -16.26 5.24 9.05
CA ALA A 133 -16.15 4.14 10.00
C ALA A 133 -16.60 2.81 9.39
N ASP A 134 -17.76 2.79 8.71
CA ASP A 134 -18.30 1.59 8.06
C ASP A 134 -17.34 1.07 6.96
N THR A 135 -16.79 1.97 6.16
CA THR A 135 -15.80 1.61 5.12
C THR A 135 -14.53 1.03 5.74
N CYS A 136 -14.00 1.62 6.81
CA CYS A 136 -12.83 1.11 7.51
C CYS A 136 -13.11 -0.27 8.15
N ARG A 137 -14.29 -0.52 8.72
CA ARG A 137 -14.66 -1.84 9.25
C ARG A 137 -14.74 -2.90 8.17
N THR A 138 -15.31 -2.57 7.01
CA THR A 138 -15.37 -3.48 5.87
C THR A 138 -13.98 -3.85 5.39
N CYS A 139 -13.09 -2.88 5.22
CA CYS A 139 -11.69 -3.11 4.89
C CYS A 139 -10.98 -3.96 5.95
N ALA A 140 -11.15 -3.65 7.23
CA ALA A 140 -10.56 -4.41 8.33
C ALA A 140 -10.97 -5.89 8.31
N LYS A 141 -12.24 -6.17 8.04
CA LYS A 141 -12.75 -7.54 7.92
C LYS A 141 -12.07 -8.28 6.76
N SER A 142 -12.05 -7.68 5.58
CA SER A 142 -11.41 -8.26 4.39
C SER A 142 -9.91 -8.51 4.60
N CYS A 143 -9.20 -7.55 5.17
CA CYS A 143 -7.79 -7.68 5.50
C CYS A 143 -7.51 -8.78 6.53
N ARG A 144 -8.37 -8.99 7.54
CA ARG A 144 -8.21 -10.10 8.50
C ARG A 144 -8.30 -11.47 7.82
N GLU A 145 -9.16 -11.64 6.84
CA GLU A 145 -9.24 -12.90 6.10
C GLU A 145 -7.96 -13.12 5.28
N MET A 146 -7.46 -12.08 4.60
CA MET A 146 -6.20 -12.15 3.84
C MET A 146 -4.97 -12.40 4.72
N ALA A 147 -4.95 -11.90 5.95
CA ALA A 147 -3.84 -12.10 6.88
C ALA A 147 -3.68 -13.56 7.36
N LYS A 148 -4.69 -14.41 7.15
CA LYS A 148 -4.67 -15.84 7.52
C LYS A 148 -4.14 -16.75 6.40
N MET A 149 -3.91 -16.18 5.23
CA MET A 149 -3.47 -16.91 4.03
C MET A 149 -1.97 -16.82 3.82
#